data_73fe49e2b85318b9bcf2018e4f72385a
#
_entry.id   73fe49e2b85318b9bcf2018e4f72385a
#
_cell.length_a   1.000
_cell.length_b   1.000
_cell.length_c   1.000
_cell.angle_alpha   90.00
_cell.angle_beta   90.00
_cell.angle_gamma   90.00
#
_symmetry.space_group_name_H-M   'P 1'
#
loop_
_entity.id
_entity.type
_entity.pdbx_description
1 polymer ?
#
loop_
_entity_poly.entity_id
_entity_poly.type
_entity_poly.pdbx_seq_one_letter_code
_entity_poly.pdbx_strand_id
1 'polypeptide(L)'
;MGPRRQGREGALRALFFLDLNPELTVGEALRRFFALWAEGGEVGEAPAAEAREFCERLVRGTWEHRDEIDTLIKHHSQAWRIERMATVDRNVLRLCIYELRFGGEVPRPVALDEAVELAKRYGSDGSAAFVNGILDRVAAGGDE
;
A
#
# COMPACT_ATOMS: atom_id res chain seq x y z
N MET A 1 -0.19 1.71 -18.69
CA MET A 1 -0.63 1.34 -17.33
C MET A 1 -1.88 2.14 -16.97
N GLY A 2 -2.89 1.48 -16.44
CA GLY A 2 -4.13 2.14 -16.08
C GLY A 2 -4.00 3.04 -14.86
N PRO A 3 -4.91 4.01 -14.69
CA PRO A 3 -4.83 4.97 -13.59
C PRO A 3 -4.87 4.34 -12.21
N ARG A 4 -5.64 3.27 -12.03
CA ARG A 4 -5.72 2.62 -10.73
C ARG A 4 -4.43 1.92 -10.35
N ARG A 5 -3.81 1.22 -11.29
CA ARG A 5 -2.50 0.59 -11.03
C ARG A 5 -1.44 1.65 -10.77
N GLN A 6 -1.43 2.70 -11.58
CA GLN A 6 -0.52 3.83 -11.39
C GLN A 6 -0.73 4.48 -10.02
N GLY A 7 -1.99 4.65 -9.62
CA GLY A 7 -2.31 5.20 -8.30
C GLY A 7 -1.84 4.32 -7.16
N ARG A 8 -1.96 2.99 -7.29
CA ARG A 8 -1.49 2.07 -6.27
C ARG A 8 0.03 2.08 -6.15
N GLU A 9 0.73 2.15 -7.27
CA GLU A 9 2.19 2.25 -7.23
C GLU A 9 2.63 3.54 -6.56
N GLY A 10 1.97 4.65 -6.89
CA GLY A 10 2.24 5.91 -6.22
C GLY A 10 1.95 5.85 -4.73
N ALA A 11 0.84 5.20 -4.35
CA ALA A 11 0.47 5.07 -2.95
C ALA A 11 1.51 4.26 -2.17
N LEU A 12 1.98 3.15 -2.73
CA LEU A 12 3.02 2.36 -2.07
C LEU A 12 4.28 3.19 -1.84
N ARG A 13 4.70 3.96 -2.83
CA ARG A 13 5.89 4.80 -2.73
C ARG A 13 5.71 5.90 -1.68
N ALA A 14 4.53 6.51 -1.64
CA ALA A 14 4.24 7.54 -0.64
C ALA A 14 4.18 6.96 0.77
N LEU A 15 3.60 5.77 0.93
CA LEU A 15 3.55 5.08 2.22
C LEU A 15 4.94 4.69 2.70
N PHE A 16 5.78 4.22 1.79
CA PHE A 16 7.19 3.92 2.08
C PHE A 16 7.87 5.16 2.64
N PHE A 17 7.66 6.30 1.98
CA PHE A 17 8.23 7.57 2.41
C PHE A 17 7.73 7.99 3.79
N LEU A 18 6.43 7.88 4.04
CA LEU A 18 5.84 8.16 5.35
C LEU A 18 6.41 7.28 6.44
N ASP A 19 6.53 5.99 6.15
CA ASP A 19 7.01 5.02 7.13
C ASP A 19 8.45 5.30 7.56
N LEU A 20 9.27 5.80 6.64
CA LEU A 20 10.65 6.15 6.92
C LEU A 20 10.83 7.57 7.48
N ASN A 21 9.78 8.38 7.44
CA ASN A 21 9.82 9.77 7.91
C ASN A 21 8.64 10.04 8.84
N PRO A 22 8.64 9.43 10.03
CA PRO A 22 7.49 9.51 10.93
C PRO A 22 7.19 10.92 11.45
N GLU A 23 8.12 11.84 11.29
CA GLU A 23 7.92 13.24 11.68
C GLU A 23 7.02 14.01 10.73
N LEU A 24 6.79 13.50 9.51
CA LEU A 24 5.97 14.18 8.53
C LEU A 24 4.49 13.88 8.73
N THR A 25 3.65 14.89 8.47
CA THR A 25 2.22 14.65 8.37
C THR A 25 1.92 14.03 6.99
N VAL A 26 0.75 13.41 6.86
CA VAL A 26 0.32 12.84 5.58
C VAL A 26 0.30 13.92 4.50
N GLY A 27 -0.23 15.11 4.83
CA GLY A 27 -0.28 16.20 3.87
C GLY A 27 1.09 16.64 3.39
N GLU A 28 2.05 16.75 4.30
CA GLU A 28 3.42 17.11 3.94
C GLU A 28 4.06 16.07 3.03
N ALA A 29 3.90 14.79 3.39
CA ALA A 29 4.46 13.69 2.60
C ALA A 29 3.86 13.67 1.20
N LEU A 30 2.54 13.83 1.10
CA LEU A 30 1.87 13.85 -0.20
C LEU A 30 2.32 15.01 -1.06
N ARG A 31 2.47 16.21 -0.48
CA ARG A 31 2.95 17.36 -1.25
C ARG A 31 4.33 17.10 -1.82
N ARG A 32 5.24 16.56 -1.02
CA ARG A 32 6.60 16.25 -1.46
C ARG A 32 6.60 15.16 -2.52
N PHE A 33 5.80 14.11 -2.29
CA PHE A 33 5.73 13.00 -3.23
C PHE A 33 5.15 13.45 -4.57
N PHE A 34 4.06 14.22 -4.56
CA PHE A 34 3.43 14.67 -5.79
C PHE A 34 4.34 15.62 -6.57
N ALA A 35 5.13 16.46 -5.90
CA ALA A 35 6.08 17.31 -6.58
C ALA A 35 7.12 16.49 -7.35
N LEU A 36 7.66 15.44 -6.73
CA LEU A 36 8.59 14.55 -7.40
C LEU A 36 7.94 13.75 -8.53
N TRP A 37 6.71 13.28 -8.29
CA TRP A 37 5.98 12.50 -9.29
C TRP A 37 5.64 13.34 -10.52
N ALA A 38 5.29 14.61 -10.31
CA ALA A 38 4.98 15.52 -11.40
C ALA A 38 6.19 15.80 -12.30
N GLU A 39 7.41 15.64 -11.79
CA GLU A 39 8.63 15.79 -12.57
C GLU A 39 8.88 14.61 -13.52
N GLY A 40 7.98 13.64 -13.54
CA GLY A 40 8.01 12.56 -14.50
C GLY A 40 8.70 11.29 -14.07
N GLY A 41 9.37 11.28 -12.95
CA GLY A 41 10.03 10.07 -12.44
C GLY A 41 10.83 9.34 -13.51
N GLU A 42 10.74 8.01 -13.47
CA GLU A 42 11.51 7.14 -14.36
C GLU A 42 11.10 7.21 -15.83
N VAL A 43 9.86 7.55 -16.09
CA VAL A 43 9.28 7.45 -17.43
C VAL A 43 9.10 8.82 -18.08
N GLY A 44 9.38 9.88 -17.36
CA GLY A 44 9.26 11.23 -17.88
C GLY A 44 7.83 11.72 -18.08
N GLU A 45 6.84 10.97 -17.60
CA GLU A 45 5.44 11.35 -17.71
C GLU A 45 4.83 11.62 -16.34
N ALA A 46 4.15 12.73 -16.21
CA ALA A 46 3.38 13.03 -15.01
C ALA A 46 2.18 12.08 -14.93
N PRO A 47 1.76 11.68 -13.74
CA PRO A 47 0.59 10.83 -13.60
C PRO A 47 -0.67 11.56 -14.01
N ALA A 48 -1.65 10.80 -14.49
CA ALA A 48 -2.97 11.34 -14.79
C ALA A 48 -3.63 11.84 -13.50
N ALA A 49 -4.51 12.83 -13.63
CA ALA A 49 -5.22 13.37 -12.47
C ALA A 49 -5.97 12.28 -11.72
N GLU A 50 -6.60 11.35 -12.42
CA GLU A 50 -7.33 10.24 -11.82
C GLU A 50 -6.41 9.36 -10.97
N ALA A 51 -5.19 9.09 -11.46
CA ALA A 51 -4.21 8.31 -10.71
C ALA A 51 -3.77 9.04 -9.43
N ARG A 52 -3.57 10.35 -9.52
CA ARG A 52 -3.20 11.15 -8.34
C ARG A 52 -4.31 11.17 -7.29
N GLU A 53 -5.54 11.34 -7.71
CA GLU A 53 -6.67 11.34 -6.80
C GLU A 53 -6.84 10.00 -6.10
N PHE A 54 -6.72 8.91 -6.85
CA PHE A 54 -6.80 7.58 -6.28
C PHE A 54 -5.64 7.33 -5.31
N CYS A 55 -4.42 7.72 -5.69
CA CYS A 55 -3.26 7.63 -4.82
C CYS A 55 -3.50 8.36 -3.50
N GLU A 56 -4.00 9.57 -3.57
CA GLU A 56 -4.25 10.38 -2.36
C GLU A 56 -5.28 9.70 -1.44
N ARG A 57 -6.37 9.19 -2.01
CA ARG A 57 -7.38 8.48 -1.21
C ARG A 57 -6.79 7.27 -0.51
N LEU A 58 -5.98 6.49 -1.24
CA LEU A 58 -5.35 5.29 -0.70
C LEU A 58 -4.38 5.63 0.43
N VAL A 59 -3.55 6.64 0.24
CA VAL A 59 -2.55 7.02 1.25
C VAL A 59 -3.24 7.56 2.51
N ARG A 60 -4.17 8.48 2.34
CA ARG A 60 -4.87 9.07 3.49
C ARG A 60 -5.66 8.02 4.25
N GLY A 61 -6.40 7.18 3.53
CA GLY A 61 -7.21 6.14 4.16
C GLY A 61 -6.35 5.11 4.88
N THR A 62 -5.29 4.64 4.24
CA THR A 62 -4.39 3.65 4.83
C THR A 62 -3.77 4.21 6.11
N TRP A 63 -3.27 5.42 6.06
CA TRP A 63 -2.59 6.02 7.22
C TRP A 63 -3.55 6.34 8.35
N GLU A 64 -4.77 6.78 8.02
CA GLU A 64 -5.81 7.03 9.00
C GLU A 64 -6.20 5.76 9.76
N HIS A 65 -6.28 4.63 9.06
CA HIS A 65 -6.65 3.35 9.64
C HIS A 65 -5.45 2.48 10.02
N ARG A 66 -4.26 3.05 10.06
CA ARG A 66 -3.01 2.30 10.23
C ARG A 66 -3.02 1.41 11.48
N ASP A 67 -3.48 1.93 12.60
CA ASP A 67 -3.44 1.15 13.85
C ASP A 67 -4.32 -0.08 13.77
N GLU A 68 -5.52 0.04 13.21
CA GLU A 68 -6.43 -1.08 13.02
C GLU A 68 -5.85 -2.08 12.02
N ILE A 69 -5.28 -1.57 10.94
CA ILE A 69 -4.67 -2.40 9.90
C ILE A 69 -3.47 -3.17 10.47
N ASP A 70 -2.60 -2.48 11.20
CA ASP A 70 -1.43 -3.12 11.81
C ASP A 70 -1.83 -4.20 12.82
N THR A 71 -2.92 -3.99 13.53
CA THR A 71 -3.46 -5.00 14.44
C THR A 71 -3.85 -6.26 13.67
N LEU A 72 -4.52 -6.10 12.52
CA LEU A 72 -4.87 -7.23 11.66
C LEU A 72 -3.63 -7.95 11.14
N ILE A 73 -2.62 -7.19 10.72
CA ILE A 73 -1.36 -7.79 10.25
C ILE A 73 -0.73 -8.63 11.36
N LYS A 74 -0.61 -8.07 12.55
CA LYS A 74 -0.01 -8.75 13.70
C LYS A 74 -0.77 -10.04 14.03
N HIS A 75 -2.10 -9.98 13.98
CA HIS A 75 -2.94 -11.14 14.29
C HIS A 75 -2.71 -12.27 13.28
N HIS A 76 -2.47 -11.95 12.02
CA HIS A 76 -2.37 -12.95 10.95
C HIS A 76 -0.94 -13.25 10.49
N SER A 77 0.06 -12.56 11.01
CA SER A 77 1.44 -12.78 10.61
C SER A 77 2.18 -13.80 11.45
N GLN A 78 1.53 -14.30 12.48
CA GLN A 78 2.07 -15.34 13.37
C GLN A 78 3.41 -14.93 14.00
N ALA A 79 4.49 -15.60 13.63
CA ALA A 79 5.81 -15.37 14.21
C ALA A 79 6.50 -14.09 13.73
N TRP A 80 5.98 -13.45 12.69
CA TRP A 80 6.65 -12.28 12.12
C TRP A 80 6.16 -10.99 12.76
N ARG A 81 7.10 -10.24 13.31
CA ARG A 81 6.79 -8.94 13.92
C ARG A 81 6.75 -7.88 12.82
N ILE A 82 5.72 -7.04 12.85
CA ILE A 82 5.52 -6.01 11.83
C ILE A 82 6.73 -5.07 11.72
N GLU A 83 7.38 -4.75 12.85
CA GLU A 83 8.55 -3.87 12.88
C GLU A 83 9.76 -4.49 12.18
N ARG A 84 9.77 -5.81 12.02
CA ARG A 84 10.87 -6.53 11.38
C ARG A 84 10.59 -6.88 9.92
N MET A 85 9.38 -6.61 9.44
CA MET A 85 9.07 -6.82 8.05
C MET A 85 9.81 -5.81 7.18
N ALA A 86 10.16 -6.22 5.96
CA ALA A 86 10.67 -5.27 4.98
C ALA A 86 9.67 -4.14 4.81
N THR A 87 10.15 -2.90 4.69
CA THR A 87 9.28 -1.73 4.58
C THR A 87 8.30 -1.84 3.41
N VAL A 88 8.76 -2.39 2.27
CA VAL A 88 7.88 -2.62 1.13
C VAL A 88 6.77 -3.60 1.50
N ASP A 89 7.14 -4.74 2.10
CA ASP A 89 6.17 -5.80 2.41
C ASP A 89 5.08 -5.30 3.35
N ARG A 90 5.46 -4.64 4.44
CA ARG A 90 4.44 -4.18 5.38
C ARG A 90 3.53 -3.10 4.78
N ASN A 91 4.05 -2.26 3.90
CA ASN A 91 3.22 -1.23 3.27
C ASN A 91 2.35 -1.77 2.15
N VAL A 92 2.78 -2.83 1.45
CA VAL A 92 1.91 -3.57 0.53
C VAL A 92 0.75 -4.18 1.32
N LEU A 93 1.05 -4.79 2.46
CA LEU A 93 0.02 -5.36 3.34
C LEU A 93 -0.96 -4.29 3.82
N ARG A 94 -0.44 -3.18 4.31
CA ARG A 94 -1.29 -2.07 4.79
C ARG A 94 -2.23 -1.56 3.71
N LEU A 95 -1.69 -1.34 2.52
CA LEU A 95 -2.45 -0.80 1.40
C LEU A 95 -3.56 -1.75 0.98
N CYS A 96 -3.25 -3.03 0.83
CA CYS A 96 -4.24 -4.02 0.42
C CYS A 96 -5.33 -4.19 1.49
N ILE A 97 -4.95 -4.26 2.75
CA ILE A 97 -5.93 -4.41 3.83
C ILE A 97 -6.85 -3.19 3.90
N TYR A 98 -6.30 -1.99 3.67
CA TYR A 98 -7.14 -0.82 3.56
C TYR A 98 -8.21 -1.01 2.47
N GLU A 99 -7.82 -1.45 1.28
CA GLU A 99 -8.77 -1.66 0.20
C GLU A 99 -9.80 -2.76 0.53
N LEU A 100 -9.37 -3.81 1.20
CA LEU A 100 -10.26 -4.92 1.56
C LEU A 100 -11.29 -4.55 2.62
N ARG A 101 -10.90 -3.73 3.59
CA ARG A 101 -11.73 -3.46 4.77
C ARG A 101 -12.39 -2.09 4.80
N PHE A 102 -11.79 -1.10 4.20
CA PHE A 102 -12.24 0.28 4.33
C PHE A 102 -12.49 0.97 2.99
N GLY A 103 -11.78 0.57 1.94
CA GLY A 103 -11.84 1.25 0.66
C GLY A 103 -13.10 0.97 -0.14
N GLY A 104 -13.40 -0.30 -0.35
CA GLY A 104 -14.62 -0.73 -1.02
C GLY A 104 -14.76 -0.38 -2.50
N GLU A 105 -13.70 0.11 -3.13
CA GLU A 105 -13.80 0.57 -4.52
C GLU A 105 -13.58 -0.53 -5.56
N VAL A 106 -12.98 -1.64 -5.16
CA VAL A 106 -12.67 -2.73 -6.08
C VAL A 106 -13.05 -4.07 -5.46
N PRO A 107 -13.31 -5.11 -6.29
CA PRO A 107 -13.54 -6.45 -5.76
C PRO A 107 -12.32 -6.99 -5.04
N ARG A 108 -12.56 -7.84 -4.03
CA ARG A 108 -11.49 -8.48 -3.27
C ARG A 108 -10.41 -9.13 -4.13
N PRO A 109 -10.77 -9.97 -5.12
CA PRO A 109 -9.73 -10.62 -5.93
C PRO A 109 -8.82 -9.62 -6.63
N VAL A 110 -9.34 -8.48 -7.05
CA VAL A 110 -8.54 -7.44 -7.71
C VAL A 110 -7.55 -6.85 -6.72
N ALA A 111 -8.02 -6.51 -5.51
CA ALA A 111 -7.13 -5.94 -4.49
C ALA A 111 -6.00 -6.92 -4.13
N LEU A 112 -6.33 -8.20 -3.98
CA LEU A 112 -5.34 -9.23 -3.67
C LEU A 112 -4.32 -9.41 -4.79
N ASP A 113 -4.78 -9.49 -6.03
CA ASP A 113 -3.90 -9.65 -7.19
C ASP A 113 -2.96 -8.45 -7.34
N GLU A 114 -3.48 -7.24 -7.15
CA GLU A 114 -2.66 -6.04 -7.26
C GLU A 114 -1.60 -5.97 -6.16
N ALA A 115 -1.93 -6.42 -4.96
CA ALA A 115 -0.95 -6.48 -3.87
C ALA A 115 0.21 -7.43 -4.21
N VAL A 116 -0.10 -8.61 -4.76
CA VAL A 116 0.91 -9.56 -5.16
C VAL A 116 1.80 -8.97 -6.26
N GLU A 117 1.20 -8.28 -7.22
CA GLU A 117 1.98 -7.63 -8.28
C GLU A 117 2.91 -6.54 -7.74
N LEU A 118 2.44 -5.75 -6.77
CA LEU A 118 3.28 -4.74 -6.12
C LEU A 118 4.45 -5.41 -5.38
N ALA A 119 4.18 -6.51 -4.68
CA ALA A 119 5.23 -7.23 -3.97
C ALA A 119 6.27 -7.80 -4.93
N LYS A 120 5.85 -8.31 -6.08
CA LYS A 120 6.77 -8.80 -7.11
C LYS A 120 7.63 -7.68 -7.68
N ARG A 121 7.03 -6.53 -7.90
CA ARG A 121 7.68 -5.41 -8.58
C ARG A 121 8.63 -4.64 -7.69
N TYR A 122 8.24 -4.42 -6.44
CA TYR A 122 8.99 -3.55 -5.52
C TYR A 122 9.67 -4.28 -4.37
N GLY A 123 9.29 -5.50 -4.10
CA GLY A 123 9.85 -6.29 -3.02
C GLY A 123 11.08 -7.09 -3.45
N SER A 124 11.49 -7.99 -2.58
CA SER A 124 12.60 -8.90 -2.83
C SER A 124 12.08 -10.30 -3.12
N ASP A 125 12.98 -11.25 -3.32
CA ASP A 125 12.62 -12.66 -3.49
C ASP A 125 11.82 -13.12 -2.28
N GLY A 126 10.71 -13.76 -2.52
CA GLY A 126 9.84 -14.25 -1.45
C GLY A 126 8.80 -13.25 -0.98
N SER A 127 8.89 -11.97 -1.34
CA SER A 127 7.89 -10.97 -0.92
C SER A 127 6.49 -11.33 -1.37
N ALA A 128 6.33 -11.73 -2.63
CA ALA A 128 5.00 -12.07 -3.16
C ALA A 128 4.36 -13.22 -2.37
N ALA A 129 5.11 -14.28 -2.08
CA ALA A 129 4.61 -15.42 -1.32
C ALA A 129 4.29 -15.03 0.13
N PHE A 130 5.16 -14.24 0.74
CA PHE A 130 4.97 -13.77 2.11
C PHE A 130 3.70 -12.93 2.24
N VAL A 131 3.56 -11.94 1.38
CA VAL A 131 2.41 -11.04 1.36
C VAL A 131 1.13 -11.83 1.08
N ASN A 132 1.16 -12.69 0.07
CA ASN A 132 0.00 -13.49 -0.31
C ASN A 132 -0.49 -14.37 0.85
N GLY A 133 0.44 -15.00 1.58
CA GLY A 133 0.08 -15.85 2.71
C GLY A 133 -0.65 -15.10 3.82
N ILE A 134 -0.17 -13.92 4.16
CA ILE A 134 -0.82 -13.10 5.20
C ILE A 134 -2.18 -12.60 4.72
N LEU A 135 -2.25 -12.11 3.47
CA LEU A 135 -3.49 -11.58 2.92
C LEU A 135 -4.56 -12.65 2.77
N ASP A 136 -4.18 -13.87 2.43
CA ASP A 136 -5.13 -14.98 2.38
C ASP A 136 -5.76 -15.21 3.75
N ARG A 137 -4.98 -15.15 4.81
CA ARG A 137 -5.50 -15.32 6.17
C ARG A 137 -6.39 -14.16 6.59
N VAL A 138 -6.00 -12.93 6.26
CA VAL A 138 -6.82 -11.75 6.53
C VAL A 138 -8.17 -11.84 5.82
N ALA A 139 -8.14 -12.20 4.54
CA ALA A 139 -9.37 -12.32 3.74
C ALA A 139 -10.28 -13.42 4.26
N ALA A 140 -9.70 -14.55 4.67
CA ALA A 140 -10.47 -15.69 5.20
C ALA A 140 -11.03 -15.40 6.59
N GLY A 141 -10.37 -14.57 7.38
CA GLY A 141 -10.76 -14.26 8.75
C GLY A 141 -12.00 -13.38 8.89
N GLY A 142 -12.53 -12.88 7.79
CA GLY A 142 -13.70 -12.01 7.86
C GLY A 142 -13.42 -10.71 8.59
N ASP A 143 -14.26 -10.36 9.54
CA ASP A 143 -14.19 -9.09 10.27
C ASP A 143 -13.38 -9.16 11.56
N GLU A 144 -12.72 -10.24 11.83
CA GLU A 144 -11.92 -10.38 13.05
C GLU A 144 -10.67 -9.51 13.04
#